data_2fed55ea96672aa154a570dec70c47af
#
_entry.id   2fed55ea96672aa154a570dec70c47af
#
_cell.length_a   1.000
_cell.length_b   1.000
_cell.length_c   1.000
_cell.angle_alpha   90.00
_cell.angle_beta   90.00
_cell.angle_gamma   90.00
#
_symmetry.space_group_name_H-M   'P 1'
#
loop_
_entity.id
_entity.type
_entity.pdbx_description
1 polymer ?
#
loop_
_entity_poly.entity_id
_entity_poly.type
_entity_poly.pdbx_seq_one_letter_code
_entity_poly.pdbx_strand_id
1 'polypeptide(L)'
;MAKGNNEFVYGAQYIPSGESKSRIIRWNFGGLNLTNDIDTGQLTGASGVIVGSSEIKAALKQKEYKTYSEPISIHGFGDALLVIYRSGGKIKADYIKPGNIKYTGEIGTAKGTGEDFTERYAVQFNVASNTENIAASTYVRKILIYPDRVSMDFNITSDFQTASLGETYPPIKYASVYCSRLFGVNDDLVYASSFNNYADFDLDTADESNSANAWVSMSQSNVKADGKFTAIATYANHVVLFKKDFMQLVYNNKNPFRIVDVGSYGCDNPYALTECGGVLYFASGESVYSFTGGTPKKINGELGRLNLDGAVFGSYKGRVYMQISDGLYTYKNGVWSKLNSDNNVKQFATTSWGIVALCKDGKIRIINYDEDAFNNAGGNAENELGGKEYESDWWFETDFFAGGRIDVRRIKKVSILCDIASGASVRAYLMRPEDKYTTTTKAVLESSVGGRRLMRRMIRMTSCYMHKMRIAGSGDVKILAIELLLSWGGDVFKNE
;
A
#
# COMPACT_ATOMS: atom_id res chain seq x y z
N MET A 1 21.24 -47.47 -5.09
CA MET A 1 20.89 -46.15 -5.67
C MET A 1 20.30 -45.29 -4.56
N ALA A 2 21.12 -44.45 -3.95
CA ALA A 2 20.64 -43.52 -2.94
C ALA A 2 19.97 -42.32 -3.62
N LYS A 3 18.68 -42.14 -3.37
CA LYS A 3 17.99 -40.88 -3.73
C LYS A 3 18.56 -39.81 -2.81
N GLY A 4 19.44 -38.94 -3.37
CA GLY A 4 19.87 -37.74 -2.67
C GLY A 4 18.66 -36.84 -2.42
N ASN A 5 18.40 -36.54 -1.17
CA ASN A 5 17.47 -35.49 -0.78
C ASN A 5 18.01 -34.18 -1.34
N ASN A 6 17.31 -33.61 -2.34
CA ASN A 6 17.52 -32.25 -2.77
C ASN A 6 16.97 -31.31 -1.66
N GLU A 7 17.79 -30.94 -0.71
CA GLU A 7 17.49 -29.80 0.15
C GLU A 7 17.59 -28.54 -0.71
N PHE A 8 16.43 -27.92 -0.92
CA PHE A 8 16.35 -26.61 -1.51
C PHE A 8 16.83 -25.58 -0.48
N VAL A 9 18.08 -25.19 -0.57
CA VAL A 9 18.55 -24.00 0.12
C VAL A 9 18.01 -22.79 -0.65
N TYR A 10 17.35 -21.88 0.05
CA TYR A 10 16.71 -20.69 -0.49
C TYR A 10 17.47 -20.07 -1.66
N GLY A 11 16.87 -20.09 -2.85
CA GLY A 11 17.25 -19.36 -4.04
C GLY A 11 18.51 -19.82 -4.80
N ALA A 12 19.33 -20.73 -4.31
CA ALA A 12 20.50 -21.21 -5.02
C ALA A 12 20.61 -22.74 -4.97
N GLN A 13 20.58 -23.39 -6.13
CA GLN A 13 20.92 -24.79 -6.21
C GLN A 13 22.40 -24.93 -6.68
N TYR A 14 23.26 -25.41 -5.79
CA TYR A 14 24.62 -25.80 -6.12
C TYR A 14 24.62 -27.27 -6.56
N ILE A 15 24.97 -27.55 -7.78
CA ILE A 15 25.22 -28.91 -8.28
C ILE A 15 26.71 -29.10 -8.39
N PRO A 16 27.38 -29.80 -7.46
CA PRO A 16 28.77 -30.19 -7.63
C PRO A 16 28.81 -31.28 -8.72
N SER A 17 29.16 -30.91 -9.95
CA SER A 17 29.66 -31.89 -10.88
C SER A 17 31.18 -31.98 -10.65
N GLY A 18 31.78 -33.16 -10.73
CA GLY A 18 33.23 -33.33 -10.62
C GLY A 18 34.02 -32.58 -11.71
N GLU A 19 33.34 -31.73 -12.47
CA GLU A 19 33.89 -30.79 -13.44
C GLU A 19 33.93 -29.38 -12.85
N SER A 20 34.85 -28.55 -13.34
CA SER A 20 35.08 -27.15 -12.95
C SER A 20 33.93 -26.16 -13.28
N LYS A 21 32.67 -26.62 -13.22
CA LYS A 21 31.48 -25.83 -13.55
C LYS A 21 30.46 -25.88 -12.43
N SER A 22 29.82 -24.75 -12.13
CA SER A 22 28.69 -24.66 -11.19
C SER A 22 27.53 -23.93 -11.85
N ARG A 23 26.32 -24.32 -11.45
CA ARG A 23 25.08 -23.72 -11.92
C ARG A 23 24.39 -23.04 -10.74
N ILE A 24 24.02 -21.79 -10.91
CA ILE A 24 23.21 -21.04 -9.93
C ILE A 24 21.89 -20.71 -10.58
N ILE A 25 20.79 -21.06 -9.93
CA ILE A 25 19.42 -20.78 -10.41
C ILE A 25 18.70 -19.97 -9.34
N ARG A 26 17.98 -18.93 -9.77
CA ARG A 26 17.07 -18.10 -8.96
C ARG A 26 15.66 -18.25 -9.51
N TRP A 27 14.77 -18.84 -8.78
CA TRP A 27 13.32 -18.93 -9.07
C TRP A 27 12.46 -18.51 -7.89
N ASN A 28 13.06 -18.26 -6.73
CA ASN A 28 12.43 -17.60 -5.59
C ASN A 28 13.06 -16.22 -5.44
N PHE A 29 12.20 -15.22 -5.27
CA PHE A 29 12.61 -13.82 -5.18
C PHE A 29 12.19 -13.27 -3.80
N GLY A 30 13.15 -12.81 -3.02
CA GLY A 30 13.00 -12.38 -1.63
C GLY A 30 12.53 -10.94 -1.45
N GLY A 31 12.33 -10.20 -2.56
CA GLY A 31 11.94 -8.80 -2.50
C GLY A 31 13.10 -7.81 -2.53
N LEU A 32 12.77 -6.55 -2.38
CA LEU A 32 13.74 -5.46 -2.38
C LEU A 32 14.43 -5.36 -1.01
N ASN A 33 15.76 -5.39 -1.02
CA ASN A 33 16.60 -5.13 0.16
C ASN A 33 17.64 -4.04 -0.20
N LEU A 34 17.52 -2.89 0.44
CA LEU A 34 18.38 -1.73 0.22
C LEU A 34 19.48 -1.60 1.27
N THR A 35 19.62 -2.58 2.16
CA THR A 35 20.69 -2.64 3.16
C THR A 35 21.96 -3.30 2.60
N ASN A 36 23.00 -3.35 3.40
CA ASN A 36 24.23 -4.07 3.03
C ASN A 36 24.16 -5.58 3.37
N ASP A 37 23.14 -6.01 4.08
CA ASP A 37 22.92 -7.40 4.49
C ASP A 37 21.86 -8.04 3.59
N ILE A 38 22.30 -8.47 2.41
CA ILE A 38 21.42 -8.95 1.34
C ILE A 38 21.43 -10.47 1.33
N ASP A 39 20.26 -11.05 1.56
CA ASP A 39 20.06 -12.48 1.44
C ASP A 39 19.97 -12.94 -0.02
N THR A 40 20.27 -14.22 -0.20
CA THR A 40 20.13 -14.87 -1.50
C THR A 40 18.73 -14.76 -2.07
N GLY A 41 18.61 -14.25 -3.28
CA GLY A 41 17.36 -14.06 -4.00
C GLY A 41 16.68 -12.72 -3.76
N GLN A 42 17.19 -11.88 -2.86
CA GLN A 42 16.74 -10.50 -2.71
C GLN A 42 17.27 -9.60 -3.84
N LEU A 43 16.58 -8.48 -4.05
CA LEU A 43 16.97 -7.50 -5.08
C LEU A 43 17.69 -6.32 -4.43
N THR A 44 18.82 -5.93 -5.00
CA THR A 44 19.60 -4.79 -4.52
C THR A 44 19.09 -3.44 -5.03
N GLY A 45 18.15 -3.46 -5.95
CA GLY A 45 17.49 -2.29 -6.49
C GLY A 45 16.36 -2.69 -7.43
N ALA A 46 15.33 -1.88 -7.51
CA ALA A 46 14.20 -2.12 -8.40
C ALA A 46 13.39 -0.83 -8.64
N SER A 47 12.71 -0.76 -9.78
CA SER A 47 11.68 0.23 -10.06
C SER A 47 10.75 -0.31 -11.15
N GLY A 48 9.46 -0.02 -11.04
CA GLY A 48 8.47 -0.45 -12.02
C GLY A 48 8.16 -1.95 -11.99
N VAL A 49 8.45 -2.64 -10.87
CA VAL A 49 8.21 -4.08 -10.75
C VAL A 49 7.48 -4.44 -9.47
N ILE A 50 6.78 -5.56 -9.53
CA ILE A 50 6.16 -6.24 -8.39
C ILE A 50 6.87 -7.57 -8.20
N VAL A 51 7.46 -7.76 -7.03
CA VAL A 51 8.13 -9.00 -6.66
C VAL A 51 7.13 -9.92 -5.99
N GLY A 52 6.99 -11.14 -6.51
CA GLY A 52 6.30 -12.25 -5.89
C GLY A 52 7.30 -13.31 -5.46
N SER A 53 6.87 -14.32 -4.70
CA SER A 53 7.74 -15.41 -4.25
C SER A 53 8.32 -16.26 -5.39
N SER A 54 7.59 -16.36 -6.51
CA SER A 54 7.96 -17.21 -7.66
C SER A 54 8.10 -16.46 -8.98
N GLU A 55 7.85 -15.17 -9.00
CA GLU A 55 7.93 -14.35 -10.20
C GLU A 55 8.24 -12.88 -9.87
N ILE A 56 8.87 -12.20 -10.81
CA ILE A 56 8.94 -10.73 -10.84
C ILE A 56 8.18 -10.28 -12.08
N LYS A 57 7.25 -9.37 -11.92
CA LYS A 57 6.43 -8.84 -13.02
C LYS A 57 6.49 -7.33 -13.11
N ALA A 58 6.33 -6.80 -14.32
CA ALA A 58 6.17 -5.38 -14.55
C ALA A 58 4.96 -4.85 -13.75
N ALA A 59 5.12 -3.67 -13.15
CA ALA A 59 4.05 -2.95 -12.49
C ALA A 59 3.10 -2.32 -13.50
N LEU A 60 1.84 -2.13 -13.11
CA LEU A 60 0.90 -1.34 -13.88
C LEU A 60 1.33 0.12 -13.86
N LYS A 61 1.25 0.77 -15.00
CA LYS A 61 1.41 2.21 -15.12
C LYS A 61 0.23 2.91 -14.48
N GLN A 62 0.50 3.95 -13.71
CA GLN A 62 -0.54 4.78 -13.13
C GLN A 62 -1.35 5.48 -14.23
N LYS A 63 -2.68 5.44 -14.12
CA LYS A 63 -3.59 6.06 -15.09
C LYS A 63 -4.30 7.25 -14.50
N GLU A 64 -4.35 8.35 -15.22
CA GLU A 64 -5.18 9.48 -14.87
C GLU A 64 -6.65 9.09 -15.01
N TYR A 65 -7.44 9.32 -13.96
CA TYR A 65 -8.86 8.99 -13.90
C TYR A 65 -9.72 10.26 -13.98
N LYS A 66 -9.43 11.24 -13.12
CA LYS A 66 -10.12 12.53 -13.07
C LYS A 66 -9.13 13.62 -12.65
N THR A 67 -9.46 14.89 -12.99
CA THR A 67 -8.66 16.05 -12.60
C THR A 67 -9.53 17.09 -11.94
N TYR A 68 -9.04 17.64 -10.83
CA TYR A 68 -9.68 18.71 -10.06
C TYR A 68 -8.68 19.84 -9.87
N SER A 69 -9.15 21.09 -9.93
CA SER A 69 -8.29 22.27 -9.74
C SER A 69 -7.84 22.43 -8.27
N GLU A 70 -8.76 22.18 -7.34
CA GLU A 70 -8.55 22.41 -5.91
C GLU A 70 -9.08 21.22 -5.07
N PRO A 71 -8.54 19.99 -5.26
CA PRO A 71 -8.99 18.84 -4.51
C PRO A 71 -8.46 18.88 -3.07
N ILE A 72 -9.31 18.50 -2.13
CA ILE A 72 -9.01 18.48 -0.70
C ILE A 72 -8.68 17.06 -0.26
N SER A 73 -9.61 16.11 -0.47
CA SER A 73 -9.47 14.71 -0.06
C SER A 73 -10.28 13.76 -0.92
N ILE A 74 -9.95 12.46 -0.84
CA ILE A 74 -10.67 11.38 -1.51
C ILE A 74 -10.98 10.25 -0.52
N HIS A 75 -12.13 9.59 -0.66
CA HIS A 75 -12.53 8.46 0.19
C HIS A 75 -13.24 7.39 -0.65
N GLY A 76 -12.93 6.13 -0.42
CA GLY A 76 -13.56 5.00 -1.11
C GLY A 76 -14.68 4.38 -0.27
N PHE A 77 -15.84 4.16 -0.88
CA PHE A 77 -17.00 3.56 -0.25
C PHE A 77 -17.66 2.54 -1.18
N GLY A 78 -17.35 1.26 -0.98
CA GLY A 78 -17.83 0.22 -1.88
C GLY A 78 -17.33 0.43 -3.30
N ASP A 79 -18.23 0.58 -4.26
CA ASP A 79 -17.93 0.86 -5.68
C ASP A 79 -17.69 2.34 -5.99
N ALA A 80 -17.93 3.23 -5.02
CA ALA A 80 -17.88 4.67 -5.21
C ALA A 80 -16.61 5.31 -4.64
N LEU A 81 -16.18 6.40 -5.30
CA LEU A 81 -15.15 7.32 -4.86
C LEU A 81 -15.80 8.66 -4.53
N LEU A 82 -15.68 9.12 -3.28
CA LEU A 82 -16.05 10.47 -2.87
C LEU A 82 -14.84 11.38 -3.02
N VAL A 83 -14.98 12.44 -3.80
CA VAL A 83 -13.95 13.47 -4.01
C VAL A 83 -14.43 14.77 -3.41
N ILE A 84 -13.74 15.29 -2.42
CA ILE A 84 -14.06 16.60 -1.81
C ILE A 84 -13.12 17.64 -2.36
N TYR A 85 -13.67 18.75 -2.84
CA TYR A 85 -12.91 19.80 -3.53
C TYR A 85 -13.53 21.18 -3.34
N ARG A 86 -12.74 22.25 -3.58
CA ARG A 86 -13.21 23.62 -3.57
C ARG A 86 -13.58 24.07 -4.98
N SER A 87 -14.73 24.73 -5.13
CA SER A 87 -15.17 25.27 -6.40
C SER A 87 -16.20 26.39 -6.21
N GLY A 88 -15.96 27.55 -6.86
CA GLY A 88 -16.91 28.65 -6.89
C GLY A 88 -17.27 29.21 -5.50
N GLY A 89 -16.33 29.31 -4.58
CA GLY A 89 -16.56 29.78 -3.21
C GLY A 89 -17.32 28.80 -2.32
N LYS A 90 -17.38 27.51 -2.71
CA LYS A 90 -18.04 26.44 -1.99
C LYS A 90 -17.14 25.23 -1.85
N ILE A 91 -17.33 24.46 -0.78
CA ILE A 91 -16.80 23.12 -0.61
C ILE A 91 -17.84 22.14 -1.17
N LYS A 92 -17.45 21.37 -2.17
CA LYS A 92 -18.30 20.42 -2.87
C LYS A 92 -17.77 19.00 -2.73
N ALA A 93 -18.63 18.04 -2.98
CA ALA A 93 -18.26 16.64 -3.11
C ALA A 93 -18.84 16.05 -4.39
N ASP A 94 -17.99 15.31 -5.11
CA ASP A 94 -18.42 14.47 -6.21
C ASP A 94 -18.42 13.00 -5.75
N TYR A 95 -19.55 12.33 -5.92
CA TYR A 95 -19.71 10.90 -5.69
C TYR A 95 -19.65 10.19 -7.04
N ILE A 96 -18.53 9.53 -7.31
CA ILE A 96 -18.17 8.97 -8.62
C ILE A 96 -18.23 7.45 -8.56
N LYS A 97 -18.90 6.85 -9.56
CA LYS A 97 -18.91 5.39 -9.77
C LYS A 97 -18.39 5.04 -11.18
N PRO A 98 -17.97 3.79 -11.44
CA PRO A 98 -17.78 3.29 -12.80
C PRO A 98 -19.01 3.52 -13.68
N GLY A 99 -18.82 3.55 -15.00
CA GLY A 99 -19.89 3.91 -15.94
C GLY A 99 -20.04 5.43 -16.17
N ASN A 100 -19.00 6.21 -15.81
CA ASN A 100 -18.99 7.68 -15.86
C ASN A 100 -20.12 8.32 -15.03
N ILE A 101 -20.63 7.60 -14.03
CA ILE A 101 -21.67 8.11 -13.13
C ILE A 101 -21.02 9.09 -12.14
N LYS A 102 -21.56 10.29 -12.08
CA LYS A 102 -21.10 11.34 -11.17
C LYS A 102 -22.29 12.10 -10.63
N TYR A 103 -22.37 12.23 -9.31
CA TYR A 103 -23.33 13.05 -8.60
C TYR A 103 -22.60 14.09 -7.77
N THR A 104 -23.04 15.34 -7.80
CA THR A 104 -22.40 16.46 -7.11
C THR A 104 -23.27 16.94 -5.96
N GLY A 105 -22.62 17.22 -4.82
CA GLY A 105 -23.29 17.80 -3.65
C GLY A 105 -22.47 18.95 -3.06
N GLU A 106 -23.15 19.80 -2.29
CA GLU A 106 -22.55 20.88 -1.53
C GLU A 106 -22.35 20.47 -0.09
N ILE A 107 -21.14 20.66 0.45
CA ILE A 107 -20.78 20.40 1.85
C ILE A 107 -20.92 21.68 2.68
N GLY A 108 -20.43 22.81 2.14
CA GLY A 108 -20.46 24.08 2.85
C GLY A 108 -19.95 25.25 2.02
N THR A 109 -19.90 26.43 2.63
CA THR A 109 -19.36 27.63 2.00
C THR A 109 -17.86 27.73 2.26
N ALA A 110 -17.08 27.98 1.23
CA ALA A 110 -15.65 28.23 1.36
C ALA A 110 -15.43 29.59 2.03
N LYS A 111 -14.56 29.61 3.04
CA LYS A 111 -14.28 30.82 3.82
C LYS A 111 -13.16 31.69 3.22
N GLY A 112 -12.48 31.18 2.18
CA GLY A 112 -11.33 31.87 1.56
C GLY A 112 -10.07 31.89 2.42
N THR A 113 -9.96 31.00 3.41
CA THR A 113 -8.86 30.87 4.36
C THR A 113 -8.13 29.54 4.18
N GLY A 114 -7.01 29.35 4.91
CA GLY A 114 -6.33 28.05 4.94
C GLY A 114 -7.20 26.90 5.44
N GLU A 115 -8.28 27.19 6.18
CA GLU A 115 -9.27 26.18 6.63
C GLU A 115 -10.01 25.51 5.47
N ASP A 116 -10.18 26.18 4.31
CA ASP A 116 -10.82 25.61 3.14
C ASP A 116 -10.05 24.41 2.57
N PHE A 117 -8.74 24.37 2.81
CA PHE A 117 -7.84 23.30 2.38
C PHE A 117 -7.48 22.32 3.52
N THR A 118 -8.10 22.49 4.69
CA THR A 118 -7.95 21.52 5.77
C THR A 118 -8.50 20.18 5.29
N GLU A 119 -7.78 19.11 5.57
CA GLU A 119 -8.17 17.76 5.20
C GLU A 119 -9.57 17.41 5.72
N ARG A 120 -10.37 16.81 4.85
CA ARG A 120 -11.67 16.26 5.21
C ARG A 120 -11.54 14.76 5.40
N TYR A 121 -12.08 14.28 6.50
CA TYR A 121 -12.10 12.88 6.82
C TYR A 121 -13.55 12.38 6.70
N ALA A 122 -13.77 11.34 5.92
CA ALA A 122 -15.09 10.79 5.72
C ALA A 122 -15.13 9.32 6.17
N VAL A 123 -16.22 8.96 6.86
CA VAL A 123 -16.43 7.61 7.38
C VAL A 123 -17.84 7.13 7.07
N GLN A 124 -17.97 5.85 6.75
CA GLN A 124 -19.28 5.21 6.56
C GLN A 124 -19.82 4.69 7.90
N PHE A 125 -21.07 5.00 8.20
CA PHE A 125 -21.80 4.46 9.33
C PHE A 125 -23.04 3.70 8.85
N ASN A 126 -23.25 2.50 9.40
CA ASN A 126 -24.44 1.70 9.13
C ASN A 126 -25.40 1.84 10.31
N VAL A 127 -26.58 2.36 10.05
CA VAL A 127 -27.67 2.49 11.05
C VAL A 127 -28.62 1.33 10.86
N ALA A 128 -28.88 0.55 11.90
CA ALA A 128 -30.00 -0.39 11.89
C ALA A 128 -31.32 0.41 11.96
N SER A 129 -32.22 0.23 11.01
CA SER A 129 -33.54 0.82 11.13
C SER A 129 -34.29 0.11 12.26
N ASN A 130 -34.81 0.88 13.21
CA ASN A 130 -35.68 0.40 14.30
C ASN A 130 -37.04 -0.07 13.74
N THR A 131 -37.06 -1.23 13.08
CA THR A 131 -38.30 -1.93 12.82
C THR A 131 -38.30 -3.17 13.70
N GLU A 132 -39.37 -3.33 14.50
CA GLU A 132 -39.57 -4.47 15.39
C GLU A 132 -39.57 -5.84 14.68
N ASN A 133 -39.44 -5.86 13.36
CA ASN A 133 -39.35 -7.05 12.53
C ASN A 133 -37.90 -7.24 12.00
N ILE A 134 -37.15 -8.14 12.60
CA ILE A 134 -35.78 -8.55 12.21
C ILE A 134 -35.71 -8.98 10.74
N ALA A 135 -36.77 -9.46 10.12
CA ALA A 135 -36.83 -9.87 8.72
C ALA A 135 -36.87 -8.71 7.70
N ALA A 136 -37.11 -7.47 8.14
CA ALA A 136 -37.19 -6.27 7.29
C ALA A 136 -36.26 -5.14 7.71
N SER A 137 -35.16 -5.44 8.42
CA SER A 137 -34.20 -4.43 8.83
C SER A 137 -33.46 -3.89 7.61
N THR A 138 -33.92 -2.80 7.06
CA THR A 138 -33.22 -1.98 6.08
C THR A 138 -32.08 -1.26 6.80
N TYR A 139 -30.86 -1.66 6.52
CA TYR A 139 -29.70 -0.91 6.99
C TYR A 139 -29.62 0.41 6.22
N VAL A 140 -29.77 1.53 6.91
CA VAL A 140 -29.48 2.84 6.34
C VAL A 140 -27.98 3.08 6.46
N ARG A 141 -27.32 3.35 5.34
CA ARG A 141 -25.90 3.69 5.31
C ARG A 141 -25.76 5.20 5.15
N LYS A 142 -24.96 5.81 6.00
CA LYS A 142 -24.63 7.24 5.95
C LYS A 142 -23.13 7.41 5.76
N ILE A 143 -22.73 8.46 5.06
CA ILE A 143 -21.36 8.96 5.01
C ILE A 143 -21.33 10.23 5.85
N LEU A 144 -20.43 10.30 6.81
CA LEU A 144 -20.21 11.42 7.70
C LEU A 144 -18.92 12.11 7.33
N ILE A 145 -18.91 13.43 7.23
CA ILE A 145 -17.76 14.22 6.77
C ILE A 145 -17.34 15.20 7.87
N TYR A 146 -16.05 15.15 8.20
CA TYR A 146 -15.42 15.96 9.26
C TYR A 146 -14.33 16.86 8.69
N PRO A 147 -14.07 18.03 9.27
CA PRO A 147 -14.70 18.63 10.44
C PRO A 147 -16.02 19.36 10.15
N ASP A 148 -16.57 19.30 8.92
CA ASP A 148 -17.76 20.06 8.53
C ASP A 148 -19.04 19.64 9.29
N ARG A 149 -19.04 18.50 9.99
CA ARG A 149 -20.15 17.94 10.74
C ARG A 149 -21.41 17.79 9.90
N VAL A 150 -21.25 17.15 8.76
CA VAL A 150 -22.37 16.88 7.84
C VAL A 150 -22.48 15.41 7.54
N SER A 151 -23.68 14.98 7.17
CA SER A 151 -23.96 13.63 6.71
C SER A 151 -24.59 13.64 5.32
N MET A 152 -24.40 12.56 4.58
CA MET A 152 -25.06 12.28 3.32
C MET A 152 -25.44 10.80 3.23
N ASP A 153 -26.41 10.49 2.38
CA ASP A 153 -26.78 9.12 2.12
C ASP A 153 -25.69 8.36 1.35
N PHE A 154 -25.55 7.08 1.64
CA PHE A 154 -24.61 6.22 0.92
C PHE A 154 -25.12 5.86 -0.48
N ASN A 155 -26.41 5.61 -0.62
CA ASN A 155 -27.02 5.21 -1.89
C ASN A 155 -27.45 6.46 -2.70
N ILE A 156 -26.47 7.16 -3.25
CA ILE A 156 -26.68 8.34 -4.08
C ILE A 156 -27.03 7.91 -5.51
N THR A 157 -28.13 8.45 -6.03
CA THR A 157 -28.65 8.20 -7.39
C THR A 157 -28.91 9.49 -8.17
N SER A 158 -28.69 10.65 -7.56
CA SER A 158 -28.81 11.98 -8.16
C SER A 158 -27.91 12.96 -7.41
N ASP A 159 -27.82 14.20 -7.85
CA ASP A 159 -27.19 15.27 -7.10
C ASP A 159 -27.79 15.36 -5.69
N PHE A 160 -26.97 15.61 -4.70
CA PHE A 160 -27.32 15.45 -3.30
C PHE A 160 -27.11 16.71 -2.46
N GLN A 161 -27.79 16.76 -1.34
CA GLN A 161 -27.55 17.74 -0.28
C GLN A 161 -27.02 17.02 0.96
N THR A 162 -26.10 17.68 1.67
CA THR A 162 -25.67 17.21 2.97
C THR A 162 -26.59 17.74 4.07
N ALA A 163 -26.78 16.92 5.11
CA ALA A 163 -27.53 17.32 6.30
C ALA A 163 -26.54 17.70 7.41
N SER A 164 -26.75 18.85 8.05
CA SER A 164 -25.98 19.26 9.23
C SER A 164 -26.24 18.33 10.41
N LEU A 165 -25.20 17.99 11.16
CA LEU A 165 -25.30 17.22 12.43
C LEU A 165 -25.59 18.12 13.64
N GLY A 166 -25.60 19.45 13.44
CA GLY A 166 -25.92 20.42 14.48
C GLY A 166 -24.69 20.96 15.22
N GLU A 167 -24.90 22.07 15.96
CA GLU A 167 -23.83 22.75 16.68
C GLU A 167 -23.41 22.02 17.97
N THR A 168 -24.34 21.29 18.58
CA THR A 168 -24.08 20.47 19.77
C THR A 168 -23.29 19.21 19.49
N TYR A 169 -23.13 18.86 18.22
CA TYR A 169 -22.32 17.71 17.80
C TYR A 169 -20.83 17.92 18.15
N PRO A 170 -20.13 16.91 18.70
CA PRO A 170 -18.74 17.07 19.11
C PRO A 170 -17.84 17.56 17.96
N PRO A 171 -16.78 18.33 18.26
CA PRO A 171 -15.87 18.84 17.26
C PRO A 171 -14.89 17.75 16.78
N ILE A 172 -15.41 16.64 16.26
CA ILE A 172 -14.64 15.50 15.79
C ILE A 172 -13.80 15.91 14.58
N LYS A 173 -12.53 15.53 14.57
CA LYS A 173 -11.60 15.71 13.47
C LYS A 173 -11.40 14.43 12.67
N TYR A 174 -11.17 13.32 13.36
CA TYR A 174 -11.03 11.99 12.77
C TYR A 174 -11.99 11.02 13.45
N ALA A 175 -12.53 10.10 12.68
CA ALA A 175 -13.52 9.16 13.17
C ALA A 175 -13.31 7.75 12.63
N SER A 176 -13.78 6.76 13.39
CA SER A 176 -13.84 5.37 13.00
C SER A 176 -15.09 4.72 13.57
N VAL A 177 -15.56 3.63 12.99
CA VAL A 177 -16.76 2.94 13.42
C VAL A 177 -16.40 1.60 14.04
N TYR A 178 -16.90 1.36 15.26
CA TYR A 178 -16.71 0.10 15.97
C TYR A 178 -17.94 -0.24 16.79
N CYS A 179 -18.37 -1.50 16.76
CA CYS A 179 -19.51 -2.01 17.52
C CYS A 179 -20.76 -1.12 17.41
N SER A 180 -21.15 -0.76 16.19
CA SER A 180 -22.32 0.09 15.92
C SER A 180 -22.27 1.47 16.61
N ARG A 181 -21.08 1.97 16.88
CA ARG A 181 -20.83 3.31 17.41
C ARG A 181 -19.86 4.05 16.54
N LEU A 182 -20.02 5.35 16.47
CA LEU A 182 -19.02 6.24 15.93
C LEU A 182 -18.05 6.64 17.04
N PHE A 183 -16.79 6.33 16.85
CA PHE A 183 -15.70 6.86 17.67
C PHE A 183 -15.07 8.02 16.95
N GLY A 184 -14.87 9.13 17.64
CA GLY A 184 -14.22 10.30 17.11
C GLY A 184 -13.19 10.86 18.07
N VAL A 185 -12.17 11.52 17.51
CA VAL A 185 -11.14 12.20 18.28
C VAL A 185 -11.03 13.66 17.87
N ASN A 186 -10.76 14.50 18.87
CA ASN A 186 -10.34 15.87 18.67
C ASN A 186 -9.48 16.30 19.86
N ASP A 187 -8.37 16.95 19.55
CA ASP A 187 -7.35 17.29 20.52
C ASP A 187 -6.95 16.10 21.39
N ASP A 188 -7.23 16.09 22.67
CA ASP A 188 -6.91 15.02 23.63
C ASP A 188 -8.16 14.20 24.07
N LEU A 189 -9.31 14.47 23.47
CA LEU A 189 -10.57 13.80 23.81
C LEU A 189 -10.96 12.73 22.77
N VAL A 190 -11.53 11.65 23.31
CA VAL A 190 -12.15 10.59 22.54
C VAL A 190 -13.64 10.59 22.84
N TYR A 191 -14.44 10.60 21.81
CA TYR A 191 -15.90 10.56 21.87
C TYR A 191 -16.40 9.23 21.32
N ALA A 192 -17.44 8.67 21.91
CA ALA A 192 -18.19 7.57 21.35
C ALA A 192 -19.68 7.93 21.31
N SER A 193 -20.33 7.76 20.17
CA SER A 193 -21.77 7.98 20.04
C SER A 193 -22.57 6.95 20.84
N SER A 194 -23.83 7.21 21.05
CA SER A 194 -24.80 6.20 21.52
C SER A 194 -24.84 5.01 20.54
N PHE A 195 -25.24 3.85 21.06
CA PHE A 195 -25.31 2.62 20.28
C PHE A 195 -26.32 2.78 19.12
N ASN A 196 -25.92 2.40 17.92
CA ASN A 196 -26.70 2.52 16.67
C ASN A 196 -27.10 3.96 16.28
N ASN A 197 -26.54 4.99 16.91
CA ASN A 197 -26.90 6.37 16.59
C ASN A 197 -25.64 7.25 16.46
N TYR A 198 -25.23 7.56 15.25
CA TYR A 198 -24.06 8.40 14.96
C TYR A 198 -24.26 9.88 15.31
N ALA A 199 -25.51 10.32 15.49
CA ALA A 199 -25.84 11.72 15.74
C ALA A 199 -26.03 12.03 17.23
N ASP A 200 -26.12 11.01 18.06
CA ASP A 200 -26.37 11.15 19.50
C ASP A 200 -25.05 11.00 20.28
N PHE A 201 -24.67 12.11 20.92
CA PHE A 201 -23.53 12.22 21.83
C PHE A 201 -23.98 12.78 23.19
N ASP A 202 -25.28 12.70 23.50
CA ASP A 202 -25.77 13.12 24.78
C ASP A 202 -25.30 12.16 25.88
N LEU A 203 -24.65 12.75 26.87
CA LEU A 203 -24.19 12.05 28.07
C LEU A 203 -25.34 12.04 29.05
N ASP A 204 -26.17 11.00 29.03
CA ASP A 204 -27.19 10.83 30.05
C ASP A 204 -26.52 10.53 31.40
N THR A 205 -26.27 11.61 32.14
CA THR A 205 -25.66 11.55 33.46
C THR A 205 -26.60 10.98 34.54
N ALA A 206 -27.89 10.83 34.22
CA ALA A 206 -28.89 10.25 35.15
C ALA A 206 -28.84 8.72 35.18
N ASP A 207 -28.31 8.10 34.08
CA ASP A 207 -28.15 6.64 33.99
C ASP A 207 -26.76 6.27 33.46
N GLU A 208 -25.73 6.53 34.24
CA GLU A 208 -24.34 6.14 33.93
C GLU A 208 -24.16 4.63 33.75
N SER A 209 -25.11 3.83 34.25
CA SER A 209 -25.10 2.37 34.11
C SER A 209 -25.54 1.89 32.73
N ASN A 210 -26.20 2.76 31.93
CA ASN A 210 -26.70 2.38 30.61
C ASN A 210 -25.56 2.21 29.59
N SER A 211 -25.26 1.00 29.27
CA SER A 211 -24.19 0.62 28.35
C SER A 211 -24.40 1.09 26.90
N ALA A 212 -25.60 1.57 26.55
CA ALA A 212 -25.97 2.09 25.24
C ALA A 212 -25.68 3.58 25.06
N ASN A 213 -25.55 4.34 26.16
CA ASN A 213 -25.34 5.78 26.14
C ASN A 213 -24.03 6.20 25.46
N ALA A 214 -23.96 7.45 25.02
CA ALA A 214 -22.77 8.07 24.55
C ALA A 214 -21.67 8.13 25.63
N TRP A 215 -20.45 8.34 25.23
CA TRP A 215 -19.30 8.38 26.13
C TRP A 215 -18.27 9.40 25.65
N VAL A 216 -17.60 10.03 26.58
CA VAL A 216 -16.43 10.88 26.35
C VAL A 216 -15.31 10.47 27.30
N SER A 217 -14.09 10.43 26.81
CA SER A 217 -12.93 10.15 27.67
C SER A 217 -12.67 11.32 28.62
N MET A 218 -12.27 11.01 29.84
CA MET A 218 -11.70 12.05 30.72
C MET A 218 -10.33 12.45 30.22
N SER A 219 -10.02 13.74 30.20
CA SER A 219 -8.70 14.25 29.80
C SER A 219 -7.55 13.63 30.63
N GLN A 220 -7.82 13.28 31.88
CA GLN A 220 -6.88 12.59 32.76
C GLN A 220 -6.49 11.16 32.32
N SER A 221 -7.31 10.51 31.50
CA SER A 221 -6.97 9.19 30.95
C SER A 221 -5.84 9.24 29.93
N ASN A 222 -5.49 10.42 29.45
CA ASN A 222 -4.54 10.66 28.37
C ASN A 222 -3.20 11.26 28.88
N VAL A 223 -2.97 11.31 30.19
CA VAL A 223 -1.85 12.03 30.85
C VAL A 223 -0.47 11.45 30.52
N LYS A 224 -0.38 10.19 30.07
CA LYS A 224 0.93 9.56 29.84
C LYS A 224 1.56 9.91 28.48
N ALA A 225 0.79 10.48 27.56
CA ALA A 225 1.29 10.88 26.25
C ALA A 225 0.87 12.30 25.93
N ASP A 226 1.83 13.19 25.86
CA ASP A 226 1.58 14.58 25.47
C ASP A 226 1.08 14.68 24.03
N GLY A 227 0.34 15.74 23.75
CA GLY A 227 -0.10 16.09 22.40
C GLY A 227 -1.49 15.58 22.01
N LYS A 228 -1.91 16.05 20.85
CA LYS A 228 -3.24 15.78 20.28
C LYS A 228 -3.28 14.44 19.59
N PHE A 229 -4.48 13.86 19.49
CA PHE A 229 -4.70 12.71 18.60
C PHE A 229 -4.51 13.09 17.13
N THR A 230 -3.76 12.30 16.43
CA THR A 230 -3.35 12.49 15.04
C THR A 230 -4.04 11.54 14.09
N ALA A 231 -4.46 10.35 14.58
CA ALA A 231 -5.18 9.38 13.81
C ALA A 231 -6.03 8.45 14.69
N ILE A 232 -7.02 7.81 14.06
CA ILE A 232 -7.87 6.79 14.64
C ILE A 232 -8.15 5.70 13.62
N ALA A 233 -8.17 4.45 14.04
CA ALA A 233 -8.55 3.32 13.21
C ALA A 233 -9.34 2.29 14.01
N THR A 234 -10.15 1.48 13.32
CA THR A 234 -10.72 0.28 13.89
C THR A 234 -9.90 -0.93 13.44
N TYR A 235 -9.50 -1.75 14.38
CA TYR A 235 -8.78 -2.97 14.11
C TYR A 235 -9.33 -4.12 14.95
N ALA A 236 -9.75 -5.19 14.30
CA ALA A 236 -10.34 -6.37 14.94
C ALA A 236 -11.41 -5.98 15.99
N ASN A 237 -11.10 -6.13 17.27
CA ASN A 237 -12.01 -5.89 18.39
C ASN A 237 -11.69 -4.61 19.18
N HIS A 238 -10.98 -3.66 18.56
CA HIS A 238 -10.55 -2.44 19.26
C HIS A 238 -10.60 -1.22 18.34
N VAL A 239 -10.79 -0.07 18.95
CA VAL A 239 -10.44 1.22 18.36
C VAL A 239 -9.01 1.53 18.74
N VAL A 240 -8.20 1.83 17.73
CA VAL A 240 -6.79 2.18 17.87
C VAL A 240 -6.66 3.69 17.74
N LEU A 241 -6.03 4.31 18.72
CA LEU A 241 -5.82 5.73 18.81
C LEU A 241 -4.34 6.04 18.68
N PHE A 242 -4.02 7.03 17.87
CA PHE A 242 -2.65 7.48 17.70
C PHE A 242 -2.49 8.95 18.11
N LYS A 243 -1.41 9.23 18.81
CA LYS A 243 -0.77 10.52 18.91
C LYS A 243 0.53 10.49 18.12
N LYS A 244 1.25 11.61 18.06
CA LYS A 244 2.49 11.67 17.29
C LYS A 244 3.49 10.56 17.63
N ASP A 245 3.68 10.28 18.92
CA ASP A 245 4.70 9.34 19.39
C ASP A 245 4.11 8.21 20.26
N PHE A 246 2.78 8.03 20.26
CA PHE A 246 2.15 7.11 21.18
C PHE A 246 0.90 6.43 20.58
N MET A 247 0.66 5.19 20.99
CA MET A 247 -0.46 4.37 20.56
C MET A 247 -1.25 3.88 21.77
N GLN A 248 -2.56 3.96 21.69
CA GLN A 248 -3.52 3.51 22.70
C GLN A 248 -4.62 2.67 22.06
N LEU A 249 -5.27 1.85 22.84
CA LEU A 249 -6.42 1.05 22.45
C LEU A 249 -7.62 1.38 23.32
N VAL A 250 -8.79 1.46 22.71
CA VAL A 250 -10.06 1.50 23.44
C VAL A 250 -10.56 0.07 23.59
N TYR A 251 -10.68 -0.35 24.83
CA TYR A 251 -11.23 -1.66 25.22
C TYR A 251 -12.70 -1.54 25.61
N ASN A 252 -13.37 -2.65 25.58
CA ASN A 252 -14.79 -2.90 25.76
C ASN A 252 -15.58 -2.63 24.45
N ASN A 253 -16.71 -3.30 24.34
CA ASN A 253 -17.66 -3.12 23.23
C ASN A 253 -18.88 -2.28 23.64
N LYS A 254 -18.89 -1.81 24.87
CA LYS A 254 -19.97 -1.00 25.47
C LYS A 254 -19.41 -0.06 26.54
N ASN A 255 -20.15 1.02 26.83
CA ASN A 255 -19.84 1.94 27.91
C ASN A 255 -19.87 1.21 29.28
N PRO A 256 -18.93 1.50 30.24
CA PRO A 256 -17.79 2.41 30.09
C PRO A 256 -16.63 1.82 29.30
N PHE A 257 -16.08 2.62 28.40
CA PHE A 257 -14.89 2.24 27.65
C PHE A 257 -13.63 2.50 28.48
N ARG A 258 -12.59 1.72 28.19
CA ARG A 258 -11.28 1.84 28.84
C ARG A 258 -10.19 2.11 27.82
N ILE A 259 -9.43 3.17 28.00
CA ILE A 259 -8.23 3.44 27.19
C ILE A 259 -7.04 2.78 27.85
N VAL A 260 -6.26 2.03 27.06
CA VAL A 260 -5.08 1.30 27.49
C VAL A 260 -3.90 1.64 26.59
N ASP A 261 -2.76 1.91 27.20
CA ASP A 261 -1.51 2.22 26.50
C ASP A 261 -0.90 0.98 25.86
N VAL A 262 -0.48 1.10 24.60
CA VAL A 262 0.32 0.08 23.90
C VAL A 262 1.80 0.40 24.00
N GLY A 263 2.17 1.66 23.80
CA GLY A 263 3.55 2.12 23.91
C GLY A 263 3.90 3.25 22.94
N SER A 264 5.20 3.50 22.83
CA SER A 264 5.75 4.59 21.99
C SER A 264 5.77 4.21 20.51
N TYR A 265 4.58 4.04 19.95
CA TYR A 265 4.31 3.78 18.53
C TYR A 265 3.33 4.85 18.04
N GLY A 266 3.83 5.97 17.57
CA GLY A 266 2.98 7.06 17.12
C GLY A 266 2.63 6.99 15.63
N CYS A 267 1.76 7.90 15.19
CA CYS A 267 1.45 8.11 13.78
C CYS A 267 1.07 9.57 13.58
N ASP A 268 1.84 10.33 12.81
CA ASP A 268 1.67 11.80 12.70
C ASP A 268 0.57 12.20 11.74
N ASN A 269 0.11 11.27 10.90
CA ASN A 269 -0.78 11.55 9.78
C ASN A 269 -1.91 10.51 9.73
N PRO A 270 -3.18 10.91 9.66
CA PRO A 270 -4.31 10.00 9.59
C PRO A 270 -4.31 9.11 8.35
N TYR A 271 -3.54 9.46 7.33
CA TYR A 271 -3.37 8.67 6.12
C TYR A 271 -2.09 7.83 6.12
N ALA A 272 -1.25 7.95 7.15
CA ALA A 272 -0.05 7.11 7.31
C ALA A 272 -0.36 5.75 7.98
N LEU A 273 -1.58 5.28 7.84
CA LEU A 273 -2.04 3.98 8.30
C LEU A 273 -3.05 3.36 7.31
N THR A 274 -3.10 2.03 7.29
CA THR A 274 -4.11 1.28 6.52
C THR A 274 -4.32 -0.10 7.14
N GLU A 275 -5.54 -0.62 7.03
CA GLU A 275 -5.83 -2.02 7.33
C GLU A 275 -5.72 -2.84 6.05
N CYS A 276 -5.10 -4.01 6.12
CA CYS A 276 -4.97 -4.92 4.99
C CYS A 276 -4.98 -6.38 5.46
N GLY A 277 -6.05 -7.10 5.14
CA GLY A 277 -6.15 -8.53 5.43
C GLY A 277 -6.13 -8.85 6.92
N GLY A 278 -6.77 -8.05 7.76
CA GLY A 278 -6.82 -8.23 9.20
C GLY A 278 -5.54 -7.81 9.94
N VAL A 279 -4.68 -7.01 9.31
CA VAL A 279 -3.47 -6.43 9.89
C VAL A 279 -3.50 -4.92 9.73
N LEU A 280 -3.26 -4.18 10.80
CA LEU A 280 -3.08 -2.73 10.73
C LEU A 280 -1.61 -2.42 10.43
N TYR A 281 -1.36 -1.65 9.39
CA TYR A 281 -0.05 -1.15 8.98
C TYR A 281 0.02 0.35 9.20
N PHE A 282 1.12 0.84 9.75
CA PHE A 282 1.29 2.28 10.00
C PHE A 282 2.76 2.69 10.04
N ALA A 283 3.00 3.97 9.81
CA ALA A 283 4.32 4.60 9.96
C ALA A 283 4.47 5.20 11.37
N SER A 284 5.62 4.97 12.00
CA SER A 284 6.01 5.58 13.26
C SER A 284 7.50 5.90 13.26
N GLY A 285 7.86 7.17 13.36
CA GLY A 285 9.24 7.62 13.22
C GLY A 285 9.86 7.20 11.89
N GLU A 286 10.97 6.46 11.91
CA GLU A 286 11.66 5.96 10.70
C GLU A 286 11.27 4.50 10.35
N SER A 287 10.20 3.99 10.94
CA SER A 287 9.85 2.57 10.81
C SER A 287 8.39 2.37 10.42
N VAL A 288 8.17 1.35 9.61
CA VAL A 288 6.85 0.83 9.27
C VAL A 288 6.55 -0.37 10.15
N TYR A 289 5.37 -0.36 10.75
CA TYR A 289 4.93 -1.41 11.66
C TYR A 289 3.70 -2.14 11.13
N SER A 290 3.60 -3.40 11.49
CA SER A 290 2.37 -4.21 11.41
C SER A 290 1.88 -4.49 12.82
N PHE A 291 0.57 -4.42 13.03
CA PHE A 291 -0.08 -4.66 14.31
C PHE A 291 -1.22 -5.67 14.16
N THR A 292 -1.18 -6.68 15.01
CA THR A 292 -2.15 -7.80 15.05
C THR A 292 -2.73 -8.02 16.45
N GLY A 293 -2.71 -6.97 17.29
CA GLY A 293 -3.31 -7.02 18.63
C GLY A 293 -2.33 -7.22 19.78
N GLY A 294 -1.03 -7.32 19.51
CA GLY A 294 0.01 -7.42 20.53
C GLY A 294 0.99 -6.24 20.47
N THR A 295 2.29 -6.52 20.50
CA THR A 295 3.33 -5.52 20.26
C THR A 295 3.48 -5.30 18.75
N PRO A 296 3.47 -4.05 18.26
CA PRO A 296 3.73 -3.74 16.86
C PRO A 296 5.07 -4.30 16.39
N LYS A 297 5.08 -4.93 15.21
CA LYS A 297 6.26 -5.53 14.62
C LYS A 297 6.79 -4.67 13.48
N LYS A 298 8.06 -4.30 13.53
CA LYS A 298 8.75 -3.60 12.44
C LYS A 298 8.85 -4.49 11.20
N ILE A 299 8.52 -3.95 10.01
CA ILE A 299 8.49 -4.69 8.75
C ILE A 299 9.36 -4.06 7.63
N ASN A 300 9.99 -2.92 7.86
CA ASN A 300 10.85 -2.25 6.87
C ASN A 300 12.36 -2.46 7.12
N GLY A 301 12.75 -3.52 7.83
CA GLY A 301 14.17 -3.79 8.09
C GLY A 301 15.01 -3.86 6.82
N GLU A 302 14.50 -4.52 5.78
CA GLU A 302 15.15 -4.69 4.49
C GLU A 302 15.24 -3.39 3.66
N LEU A 303 14.38 -2.41 3.89
CA LEU A 303 14.45 -1.11 3.23
C LEU A 303 15.45 -0.16 3.90
N GLY A 304 16.00 -0.55 5.04
CA GLY A 304 16.91 0.28 5.81
C GLY A 304 16.21 1.46 6.47
N ARG A 305 16.91 2.58 6.53
CA ARG A 305 16.42 3.83 7.12
C ARG A 305 15.61 4.60 6.08
N LEU A 306 14.33 4.85 6.39
CA LEU A 306 13.41 5.56 5.51
C LEU A 306 13.09 6.93 6.09
N ASN A 307 12.89 7.93 5.21
CA ASN A 307 12.20 9.15 5.58
C ASN A 307 10.70 8.92 5.37
N LEU A 308 9.96 8.79 6.47
CA LEU A 308 8.51 8.57 6.49
C LEU A 308 7.70 9.84 6.72
N ASP A 309 8.33 11.03 6.73
CA ASP A 309 7.64 12.30 6.86
C ASP A 309 6.63 12.46 5.70
N GLY A 310 5.36 12.67 6.03
CA GLY A 310 4.29 12.76 5.06
C GLY A 310 3.98 11.44 4.33
N ALA A 311 4.39 10.30 4.88
CA ALA A 311 4.03 9.01 4.34
C ALA A 311 2.52 8.83 4.29
N VAL A 312 2.01 8.22 3.22
CA VAL A 312 0.59 7.86 3.08
C VAL A 312 0.46 6.40 2.67
N PHE A 313 -0.55 5.75 3.21
CA PHE A 313 -0.79 4.32 3.03
C PHE A 313 -2.15 4.07 2.40
N GLY A 314 -2.24 2.98 1.66
CA GLY A 314 -3.47 2.41 1.16
C GLY A 314 -3.35 0.91 1.02
N SER A 315 -4.47 0.23 0.83
CA SER A 315 -4.48 -1.22 0.67
C SER A 315 -5.44 -1.65 -0.43
N TYR A 316 -5.09 -2.72 -1.15
CA TYR A 316 -5.98 -3.31 -2.14
C TYR A 316 -5.60 -4.78 -2.41
N LYS A 317 -6.57 -5.68 -2.37
CA LYS A 317 -6.39 -7.13 -2.65
C LYS A 317 -5.23 -7.77 -1.88
N GLY A 318 -5.16 -7.51 -0.57
CA GLY A 318 -4.14 -8.08 0.31
C GLY A 318 -2.72 -7.52 0.07
N ARG A 319 -2.61 -6.35 -0.51
CA ARG A 319 -1.37 -5.62 -0.74
C ARG A 319 -1.46 -4.24 -0.14
N VAL A 320 -0.43 -3.86 0.60
CA VAL A 320 -0.24 -2.50 1.14
C VAL A 320 0.51 -1.67 0.11
N TYR A 321 0.12 -0.43 -0.05
CA TYR A 321 0.78 0.60 -0.83
C TYR A 321 1.25 1.69 0.12
N MET A 322 2.47 2.15 -0.07
CA MET A 322 3.11 3.18 0.74
C MET A 322 3.79 4.19 -0.17
N GLN A 323 3.35 5.43 -0.12
CA GLN A 323 4.05 6.54 -0.75
C GLN A 323 4.91 7.24 0.28
N ILE A 324 6.17 7.44 -0.04
CA ILE A 324 7.14 8.23 0.73
C ILE A 324 7.90 9.17 -0.21
N SER A 325 8.83 9.95 0.33
CA SER A 325 9.55 10.98 -0.43
C SER A 325 10.35 10.45 -1.62
N ASP A 326 10.84 9.22 -1.57
CA ASP A 326 11.68 8.62 -2.61
C ASP A 326 10.92 7.68 -3.58
N GLY A 327 9.61 7.52 -3.40
CA GLY A 327 8.79 6.76 -4.33
C GLY A 327 7.59 6.01 -3.74
N LEU A 328 6.94 5.27 -4.61
CA LEU A 328 5.80 4.42 -4.30
C LEU A 328 6.26 2.98 -4.12
N TYR A 329 6.01 2.44 -2.94
CA TYR A 329 6.32 1.07 -2.56
C TYR A 329 5.07 0.24 -2.38
N THR A 330 5.23 -1.07 -2.45
CA THR A 330 4.17 -2.00 -2.10
C THR A 330 4.73 -3.18 -1.31
N TYR A 331 3.92 -3.68 -0.36
CA TYR A 331 4.27 -4.78 0.53
C TYR A 331 3.21 -5.88 0.47
N LYS A 332 3.65 -7.12 0.35
CA LYS A 332 2.78 -8.30 0.43
C LYS A 332 3.57 -9.50 0.89
N ASN A 333 3.06 -10.23 1.92
CA ASN A 333 3.65 -11.49 2.41
C ASN A 333 5.15 -11.39 2.76
N GLY A 334 5.57 -10.33 3.42
CA GLY A 334 6.96 -10.12 3.78
C GLY A 334 7.84 -9.51 2.69
N VAL A 335 7.30 -9.25 1.50
CA VAL A 335 8.07 -8.84 0.32
C VAL A 335 7.78 -7.39 -0.05
N TRP A 336 8.81 -6.56 -0.08
CA TRP A 336 8.76 -5.19 -0.57
C TRP A 336 9.07 -5.11 -2.07
N SER A 337 8.40 -4.20 -2.75
CA SER A 337 8.64 -3.85 -4.15
C SER A 337 8.54 -2.34 -4.33
N LYS A 338 9.31 -1.76 -5.26
CA LYS A 338 9.23 -0.35 -5.63
C LYS A 338 8.54 -0.22 -6.99
N LEU A 339 7.40 0.48 -7.02
CA LEU A 339 6.61 0.68 -8.22
C LEU A 339 7.14 1.83 -9.07
N ASN A 340 7.54 2.91 -8.44
CA ASN A 340 8.18 4.06 -9.12
C ASN A 340 8.96 4.91 -8.11
N SER A 341 9.62 5.95 -8.61
CA SER A 341 10.37 6.92 -7.79
C SER A 341 9.65 8.28 -7.68
N ASP A 342 8.38 8.36 -8.06
CA ASP A 342 7.61 9.60 -7.99
C ASP A 342 7.13 9.87 -6.56
N ASN A 343 7.22 11.12 -6.12
CA ASN A 343 6.69 11.58 -4.85
C ASN A 343 5.44 12.45 -5.11
N ASN A 344 4.39 11.86 -5.64
CA ASN A 344 3.23 12.63 -6.10
C ASN A 344 1.94 12.32 -5.35
N VAL A 345 1.82 11.19 -4.65
CA VAL A 345 0.59 10.83 -3.96
C VAL A 345 0.44 11.63 -2.66
N LYS A 346 -0.74 12.23 -2.46
CA LYS A 346 -1.17 12.93 -1.25
C LYS A 346 -2.06 12.03 -0.36
N GLN A 347 -2.89 11.19 -0.97
CA GLN A 347 -3.83 10.32 -0.26
C GLN A 347 -4.23 9.14 -1.13
N PHE A 348 -4.46 7.98 -0.53
CA PHE A 348 -5.10 6.84 -1.18
C PHE A 348 -6.56 6.70 -0.78
N ALA A 349 -7.36 6.16 -1.70
CA ALA A 349 -8.71 5.68 -1.45
C ALA A 349 -8.87 4.30 -2.08
N THR A 350 -9.51 3.39 -1.35
CA THR A 350 -9.75 2.02 -1.81
C THR A 350 -11.23 1.84 -2.11
N THR A 351 -11.52 1.37 -3.31
CA THR A 351 -12.86 0.96 -3.76
C THR A 351 -12.90 -0.55 -3.96
N SER A 352 -14.08 -1.12 -4.20
CA SER A 352 -14.22 -2.54 -4.53
C SER A 352 -13.47 -2.94 -5.81
N TRP A 353 -13.28 -2.01 -6.74
CA TRP A 353 -12.66 -2.24 -8.05
C TRP A 353 -11.19 -1.81 -8.13
N GLY A 354 -10.68 -0.99 -7.20
CA GLY A 354 -9.31 -0.54 -7.30
C GLY A 354 -8.81 0.32 -6.14
N ILE A 355 -7.53 0.63 -6.18
CA ILE A 355 -6.89 1.65 -5.34
C ILE A 355 -6.57 2.86 -6.18
N VAL A 356 -7.03 4.01 -5.70
CA VAL A 356 -6.96 5.31 -6.35
C VAL A 356 -6.14 6.25 -5.48
N ALA A 357 -5.38 7.13 -6.10
CA ALA A 357 -4.56 8.13 -5.42
C ALA A 357 -4.99 9.54 -5.81
N LEU A 358 -5.16 10.40 -4.83
CA LEU A 358 -5.12 11.84 -5.00
C LEU A 358 -3.68 12.29 -5.06
N CYS A 359 -3.30 12.95 -6.14
CA CYS A 359 -1.96 13.42 -6.36
C CYS A 359 -1.79 14.91 -6.00
N LYS A 360 -0.56 15.33 -5.71
CA LYS A 360 -0.21 16.72 -5.36
C LYS A 360 -0.49 17.71 -6.52
N ASP A 361 -0.54 17.21 -7.75
CA ASP A 361 -0.88 17.97 -8.96
C ASP A 361 -2.39 18.12 -9.21
N GLY A 362 -3.23 17.70 -8.26
CA GLY A 362 -4.68 17.78 -8.37
C GLY A 362 -5.32 16.64 -9.18
N LYS A 363 -4.53 15.73 -9.71
CA LYS A 363 -5.02 14.60 -10.48
C LYS A 363 -5.37 13.43 -9.57
N ILE A 364 -6.41 12.72 -9.95
CA ILE A 364 -6.77 11.44 -9.38
C ILE A 364 -6.26 10.36 -10.32
N ARG A 365 -5.40 9.46 -9.81
CA ARG A 365 -4.81 8.37 -10.59
C ARG A 365 -5.20 7.03 -10.03
N ILE A 366 -5.45 6.08 -10.92
CA ILE A 366 -5.62 4.68 -10.57
C ILE A 366 -4.24 4.05 -10.48
N ILE A 367 -3.93 3.48 -9.32
CA ILE A 367 -2.65 2.81 -9.06
C ILE A 367 -2.73 1.33 -9.43
N ASN A 368 -3.86 0.71 -9.09
CA ASN A 368 -4.14 -0.69 -9.44
C ASN A 368 -5.64 -0.92 -9.45
N TYR A 369 -6.13 -1.77 -10.34
CA TYR A 369 -7.54 -2.08 -10.45
C TYR A 369 -7.79 -3.50 -10.93
N ASP A 370 -9.01 -3.95 -10.75
CA ASP A 370 -9.54 -5.19 -11.25
C ASP A 370 -10.59 -4.89 -12.32
N GLU A 371 -10.36 -5.35 -13.55
CA GLU A 371 -11.24 -5.08 -14.69
C GLU A 371 -12.63 -5.67 -14.48
N ASP A 372 -12.70 -6.91 -13.98
CA ASP A 372 -13.98 -7.58 -13.75
C ASP A 372 -14.78 -6.85 -12.66
N ALA A 373 -14.13 -6.46 -11.58
CA ALA A 373 -14.79 -5.70 -10.51
C ALA A 373 -15.24 -4.31 -10.99
N PHE A 374 -14.46 -3.63 -11.83
CA PHE A 374 -14.83 -2.34 -12.42
C PHE A 374 -16.04 -2.48 -13.35
N ASN A 375 -16.03 -3.49 -14.21
CA ASN A 375 -17.13 -3.76 -15.14
C ASN A 375 -18.42 -4.19 -14.39
N ASN A 376 -18.28 -5.02 -13.35
CA ASN A 376 -19.41 -5.43 -12.50
C ASN A 376 -20.00 -4.27 -11.69
N ALA A 377 -19.22 -3.21 -11.44
CA ALA A 377 -19.71 -1.97 -10.82
C ALA A 377 -20.42 -1.03 -11.82
N GLY A 378 -20.65 -1.49 -13.06
CA GLY A 378 -21.36 -0.73 -14.10
C GLY A 378 -20.46 0.04 -15.05
N GLY A 379 -19.14 -0.10 -14.95
CA GLY A 379 -18.17 0.51 -15.84
C GLY A 379 -17.84 -0.30 -17.08
N ASN A 380 -16.98 0.26 -17.91
CA ASN A 380 -16.32 -0.42 -19.01
C ASN A 380 -14.82 -0.07 -18.95
N ALA A 381 -14.02 -0.99 -18.38
CA ALA A 381 -12.62 -0.75 -18.11
C ALA A 381 -11.81 -0.46 -19.39
N GLU A 382 -12.14 -1.11 -20.53
CA GLU A 382 -11.46 -0.88 -21.79
C GLU A 382 -11.74 0.53 -22.33
N ASN A 383 -12.99 0.98 -22.31
CA ASN A 383 -13.38 2.29 -22.86
C ASN A 383 -13.05 3.44 -21.90
N GLU A 384 -13.25 3.26 -20.59
CA GLU A 384 -13.07 4.33 -19.60
C GLU A 384 -11.64 4.45 -19.11
N LEU A 385 -10.93 3.31 -19.03
CA LEU A 385 -9.56 3.23 -18.52
C LEU A 385 -8.52 2.91 -19.61
N GLY A 386 -8.97 2.56 -20.85
CA GLY A 386 -8.07 2.23 -21.96
C GLY A 386 -7.28 0.93 -21.77
N GLY A 387 -7.84 -0.04 -21.01
CA GLY A 387 -7.21 -1.33 -20.73
C GLY A 387 -5.97 -1.22 -19.80
N LYS A 388 -5.30 -2.34 -19.53
CA LYS A 388 -4.08 -2.36 -18.70
C LYS A 388 -2.85 -1.90 -19.48
N GLU A 389 -2.19 -0.89 -18.96
CA GLU A 389 -0.87 -0.48 -19.41
C GLU A 389 0.17 -0.82 -18.34
N TYR A 390 1.35 -1.21 -18.77
CA TYR A 390 2.47 -1.53 -17.89
C TYR A 390 3.57 -0.49 -18.02
N GLU A 391 4.44 -0.39 -17.01
CA GLU A 391 5.56 0.54 -17.04
C GLU A 391 6.43 0.32 -18.28
N SER A 392 6.80 1.41 -18.91
CA SER A 392 7.61 1.40 -20.15
C SER A 392 9.10 1.30 -19.88
N ASP A 393 9.53 1.47 -18.65
CA ASP A 393 10.95 1.45 -18.26
C ASP A 393 11.08 0.88 -16.84
N TRP A 394 10.80 -0.42 -16.72
CA TRP A 394 10.97 -1.13 -15.47
C TRP A 394 12.33 -1.84 -15.40
N TRP A 395 12.89 -1.98 -14.20
CA TRP A 395 14.12 -2.69 -13.97
C TRP A 395 14.24 -3.24 -12.56
N PHE A 396 15.11 -4.24 -12.41
CA PHE A 396 15.59 -4.70 -11.11
C PHE A 396 17.03 -5.23 -11.21
N GLU A 397 17.74 -5.23 -10.08
CA GLU A 397 19.07 -5.78 -9.91
C GLU A 397 19.01 -6.92 -8.89
N THR A 398 19.62 -8.04 -9.23
CA THR A 398 19.70 -9.21 -8.36
C THR A 398 20.73 -9.00 -7.24
N ASP A 399 20.71 -9.91 -6.24
CA ASP A 399 21.83 -10.16 -5.35
C ASP A 399 23.11 -10.53 -6.14
N PHE A 400 24.20 -10.63 -5.42
CA PHE A 400 25.45 -11.07 -6.00
C PHE A 400 25.46 -12.58 -6.19
N PHE A 401 25.79 -13.01 -7.40
CA PHE A 401 26.06 -14.41 -7.69
C PHE A 401 27.48 -14.74 -7.25
N ALA A 402 27.65 -15.07 -5.98
CA ALA A 402 28.87 -15.61 -5.40
C ALA A 402 28.62 -17.08 -5.04
N GLY A 403 29.39 -17.98 -5.54
CA GLY A 403 29.15 -19.39 -5.21
C GLY A 403 30.01 -19.83 -4.05
N GLY A 404 29.63 -19.75 -2.81
CA GLY A 404 30.20 -20.43 -1.64
C GLY A 404 31.72 -20.41 -1.36
N ARG A 405 32.53 -19.88 -2.28
CA ARG A 405 33.97 -19.70 -2.19
C ARG A 405 34.40 -18.37 -2.79
N ILE A 406 35.42 -17.76 -2.24
CA ILE A 406 36.05 -16.53 -2.75
C ILE A 406 37.02 -16.93 -3.85
N ASP A 407 36.48 -17.31 -5.00
CA ASP A 407 37.28 -17.68 -6.18
C ASP A 407 36.87 -16.86 -7.38
N VAL A 408 37.86 -16.53 -8.22
CA VAL A 408 37.63 -15.85 -9.51
C VAL A 408 36.88 -16.77 -10.46
N ARG A 409 35.75 -16.32 -10.96
CA ARG A 409 34.86 -17.10 -11.82
C ARG A 409 34.56 -16.40 -13.12
N ARG A 410 34.29 -17.19 -14.15
CA ARG A 410 33.83 -16.73 -15.45
C ARG A 410 32.41 -17.21 -15.69
N ILE A 411 31.51 -16.31 -16.06
CA ILE A 411 30.20 -16.71 -16.51
C ILE A 411 30.30 -17.24 -17.93
N LYS A 412 29.83 -18.46 -18.15
CA LYS A 412 29.82 -19.13 -19.44
C LYS A 412 28.47 -19.03 -20.14
N LYS A 413 27.38 -19.05 -19.38
CA LYS A 413 26.05 -19.00 -19.95
C LYS A 413 25.13 -18.22 -19.00
N VAL A 414 24.26 -17.41 -19.58
CA VAL A 414 23.09 -16.79 -18.92
C VAL A 414 21.84 -17.39 -19.54
N SER A 415 20.86 -17.74 -18.69
CA SER A 415 19.52 -18.15 -19.13
C SER A 415 18.48 -17.41 -18.31
N ILE A 416 17.39 -16.97 -18.95
CA ILE A 416 16.25 -16.34 -18.30
C ILE A 416 14.99 -17.00 -18.83
N LEU A 417 14.18 -17.52 -17.94
CA LEU A 417 12.82 -17.97 -18.24
C LEU A 417 11.84 -16.83 -17.97
N CYS A 418 11.11 -16.43 -18.99
CA CYS A 418 10.17 -15.31 -18.91
C CYS A 418 8.94 -15.52 -19.79
N ASP A 419 7.83 -14.88 -19.43
CA ASP A 419 6.64 -14.67 -20.25
C ASP A 419 6.68 -13.21 -20.74
N ILE A 420 6.59 -13.00 -22.05
CA ILE A 420 6.64 -11.69 -22.69
C ILE A 420 5.32 -11.50 -23.45
N ALA A 421 4.56 -10.46 -23.12
CA ALA A 421 3.38 -10.12 -23.90
C ALA A 421 3.74 -9.51 -25.25
N SER A 422 2.79 -9.45 -26.18
CA SER A 422 2.98 -8.80 -27.47
C SER A 422 3.32 -7.31 -27.28
N GLY A 423 4.34 -6.83 -27.97
CA GLY A 423 4.80 -5.45 -27.85
C GLY A 423 5.69 -5.14 -26.63
N ALA A 424 5.88 -6.12 -25.73
CA ALA A 424 6.78 -5.99 -24.59
C ALA A 424 8.22 -6.41 -24.95
N SER A 425 9.17 -5.96 -24.14
CA SER A 425 10.59 -6.32 -24.32
C SER A 425 11.28 -6.55 -22.99
N VAL A 426 12.33 -7.40 -23.02
CA VAL A 426 13.21 -7.65 -21.89
C VAL A 426 14.67 -7.64 -22.32
N ARG A 427 15.52 -7.04 -21.48
CA ARG A 427 16.97 -6.97 -21.65
C ARG A 427 17.64 -7.37 -20.35
N ALA A 428 18.73 -8.10 -20.44
CA ALA A 428 19.54 -8.45 -19.29
C ALA A 428 20.97 -7.94 -19.46
N TYR A 429 21.51 -7.41 -18.40
CA TYR A 429 22.85 -6.87 -18.30
C TYR A 429 23.60 -7.63 -17.22
N LEU A 430 24.83 -7.98 -17.48
CA LEU A 430 25.68 -8.63 -16.51
C LEU A 430 26.73 -7.62 -16.05
N MET A 431 26.85 -7.45 -14.74
CA MET A 431 27.67 -6.42 -14.13
C MET A 431 28.58 -7.03 -13.05
N ARG A 432 29.73 -6.42 -12.84
CA ARG A 432 30.58 -6.67 -11.68
C ARG A 432 30.15 -5.77 -10.52
N PRO A 433 30.58 -6.01 -9.28
CA PRO A 433 30.20 -5.18 -8.13
C PRO A 433 30.53 -3.69 -8.32
N GLU A 434 31.66 -3.40 -8.93
CA GLU A 434 32.15 -2.06 -9.22
C GLU A 434 31.46 -1.37 -10.40
N ASP A 435 30.81 -2.15 -11.28
CA ASP A 435 30.16 -1.60 -12.47
C ASP A 435 28.88 -0.84 -12.10
N LYS A 436 28.73 0.37 -12.66
CA LYS A 436 27.48 1.11 -12.63
C LYS A 436 26.77 0.95 -13.96
N TYR A 437 25.46 0.74 -13.92
CA TYR A 437 24.66 0.71 -15.14
C TYR A 437 24.67 2.11 -15.78
N THR A 438 24.92 2.11 -17.09
CA THR A 438 24.79 3.29 -17.95
C THR A 438 23.97 2.93 -19.19
N THR A 439 23.45 3.91 -19.88
CA THR A 439 22.69 3.70 -21.13
C THR A 439 23.54 3.05 -22.25
N THR A 440 24.87 3.11 -22.14
CA THR A 440 25.82 2.49 -23.07
C THR A 440 26.19 1.05 -22.68
N THR A 441 25.73 0.56 -21.50
CA THR A 441 25.97 -0.83 -21.07
C THR A 441 25.31 -1.79 -22.08
N LYS A 442 26.07 -2.74 -22.62
CA LYS A 442 25.57 -3.68 -23.63
C LYS A 442 24.78 -4.82 -22.96
N ALA A 443 23.56 -5.07 -23.46
CA ALA A 443 22.78 -6.21 -23.05
C ALA A 443 23.45 -7.54 -23.44
N VAL A 444 23.45 -8.49 -22.51
CA VAL A 444 23.93 -9.86 -22.79
C VAL A 444 22.82 -10.74 -23.35
N LEU A 445 21.55 -10.42 -23.02
CA LEU A 445 20.33 -11.05 -23.56
C LEU A 445 19.31 -9.95 -23.88
N GLU A 446 18.58 -10.16 -24.98
CA GLU A 446 17.47 -9.27 -25.37
C GLU A 446 16.42 -10.07 -26.11
N SER A 447 15.13 -9.78 -25.87
CA SER A 447 14.02 -10.31 -26.64
C SER A 447 12.82 -9.37 -26.56
N SER A 448 12.14 -9.24 -27.70
CA SER A 448 10.83 -8.61 -27.85
C SER A 448 9.80 -9.57 -28.44
N VAL A 449 10.13 -10.86 -28.54
CA VAL A 449 9.25 -11.89 -29.10
C VAL A 449 8.31 -12.40 -28.03
N GLY A 450 7.00 -12.26 -28.24
CA GLY A 450 5.96 -12.67 -27.31
C GLY A 450 5.93 -14.16 -26.99
N GLY A 451 5.29 -14.49 -25.86
CA GLY A 451 5.09 -15.84 -25.34
C GLY A 451 6.11 -16.26 -24.27
N ARG A 452 5.92 -17.50 -23.77
CA ARG A 452 6.86 -18.09 -22.80
C ARG A 452 8.17 -18.43 -23.49
N ARG A 453 9.27 -17.90 -22.97
CA ARG A 453 10.59 -18.01 -23.56
C ARG A 453 11.66 -18.40 -22.54
N LEU A 454 12.53 -19.32 -22.98
CA LEU A 454 13.80 -19.56 -22.31
C LEU A 454 14.91 -18.92 -23.14
N MET A 455 15.27 -17.70 -22.78
CA MET A 455 16.37 -16.96 -23.41
C MET A 455 17.68 -17.53 -22.91
N ARG A 456 18.62 -17.84 -23.81
CA ARG A 456 19.94 -18.40 -23.48
C ARG A 456 21.04 -17.79 -24.34
N ARG A 457 22.15 -17.45 -23.72
CA ARG A 457 23.34 -17.01 -24.43
C ARG A 457 24.60 -17.53 -23.76
N MET A 458 25.50 -18.08 -24.56
CA MET A 458 26.86 -18.31 -24.15
C MET A 458 27.62 -16.99 -24.19
N ILE A 459 28.34 -16.68 -23.11
CA ILE A 459 29.05 -15.43 -22.99
C ILE A 459 30.53 -15.70 -22.61
N ARG A 460 31.39 -14.78 -22.99
CA ARG A 460 32.80 -14.74 -22.55
C ARG A 460 32.97 -13.47 -21.75
N MET A 461 32.81 -13.57 -20.44
CA MET A 461 33.02 -12.43 -19.56
C MET A 461 34.37 -12.54 -18.85
N THR A 462 34.95 -11.40 -18.53
CA THR A 462 36.14 -11.28 -17.67
C THR A 462 35.89 -11.95 -16.33
N SER A 463 36.91 -12.56 -15.77
CA SER A 463 36.84 -13.20 -14.47
C SER A 463 36.54 -12.16 -13.37
N CYS A 464 35.66 -12.49 -12.43
CA CYS A 464 35.32 -11.68 -11.27
C CYS A 464 34.93 -12.57 -10.11
N TYR A 465 35.10 -12.10 -8.88
CA TYR A 465 34.71 -12.83 -7.68
C TYR A 465 33.19 -12.91 -7.52
N MET A 466 32.48 -11.84 -7.87
CA MET A 466 31.03 -11.72 -7.79
C MET A 466 30.49 -11.10 -9.05
N HIS A 467 29.25 -11.46 -9.39
CA HIS A 467 28.53 -10.86 -10.50
C HIS A 467 27.11 -10.53 -10.04
N LYS A 468 26.52 -9.47 -10.57
CA LYS A 468 25.10 -9.19 -10.45
C LYS A 468 24.45 -9.03 -11.81
N MET A 469 23.16 -9.21 -11.88
CA MET A 469 22.39 -8.96 -13.09
C MET A 469 21.44 -7.80 -12.88
N ARG A 470 21.40 -6.92 -13.88
CA ARG A 470 20.29 -5.98 -14.05
C ARG A 470 19.41 -6.51 -15.17
N ILE A 471 18.13 -6.62 -14.91
CA ILE A 471 17.10 -6.97 -15.90
C ILE A 471 16.20 -5.76 -16.02
N ALA A 472 15.94 -5.34 -17.25
CA ALA A 472 15.12 -4.17 -17.56
C ALA A 472 14.25 -4.48 -18.77
N GLY A 473 13.16 -3.73 -18.93
CA GLY A 473 12.28 -3.95 -20.06
C GLY A 473 11.14 -2.95 -20.14
N SER A 474 10.24 -3.24 -21.03
CA SER A 474 9.02 -2.45 -21.25
C SER A 474 7.81 -3.35 -21.42
N GLY A 475 6.64 -2.88 -20.98
CA GLY A 475 5.37 -3.60 -21.12
C GLY A 475 5.21 -4.79 -20.17
N ASP A 476 4.25 -5.65 -20.45
CA ASP A 476 3.91 -6.80 -19.60
C ASP A 476 4.93 -7.93 -19.78
N VAL A 477 5.77 -8.08 -18.80
CA VAL A 477 6.77 -9.16 -18.73
C VAL A 477 6.74 -9.78 -17.33
N LYS A 478 6.87 -11.11 -17.29
CA LYS A 478 7.08 -11.87 -16.06
C LYS A 478 8.40 -12.62 -16.14
N ILE A 479 9.26 -12.42 -15.18
CA ILE A 479 10.52 -13.18 -15.01
C ILE A 479 10.23 -14.31 -14.02
N LEU A 480 10.43 -15.54 -14.47
CA LEU A 480 10.11 -16.76 -13.71
C LEU A 480 11.36 -17.41 -13.13
N ALA A 481 12.50 -17.33 -13.83
CA ALA A 481 13.76 -17.88 -13.35
C ALA A 481 14.98 -17.22 -14.04
N ILE A 482 16.07 -17.18 -13.31
CA ILE A 482 17.38 -16.71 -13.79
C ILE A 482 18.40 -17.81 -13.52
N GLU A 483 19.19 -18.21 -14.53
CA GLU A 483 20.25 -19.21 -14.41
C GLU A 483 21.58 -18.66 -14.90
N LEU A 484 22.62 -18.84 -14.11
CA LEU A 484 24.01 -18.60 -14.50
C LEU A 484 24.79 -19.92 -14.47
N LEU A 485 25.52 -20.21 -15.52
CA LEU A 485 26.52 -21.26 -15.56
C LEU A 485 27.89 -20.61 -15.39
N LEU A 486 28.59 -20.96 -14.32
CA LEU A 486 29.90 -20.49 -13.94
C LEU A 486 30.94 -21.54 -14.27
N SER A 487 32.14 -21.11 -14.63
CA SER A 487 33.34 -21.96 -14.65
C SER A 487 34.38 -21.35 -13.75
N TRP A 488 35.14 -22.21 -13.12
CA TRP A 488 36.33 -21.80 -12.36
C TRP A 488 37.37 -21.20 -13.35
N GLY A 489 38.03 -20.14 -12.94
CA GLY A 489 39.25 -19.72 -13.59
C GLY A 489 40.25 -20.87 -13.45
N GLY A 490 40.78 -21.37 -14.56
CA GLY A 490 41.78 -22.41 -14.49
C GLY A 490 42.93 -21.97 -13.56
N ASP A 491 43.47 -22.92 -12.81
CA ASP A 491 44.54 -22.71 -11.85
C ASP A 491 45.63 -21.80 -12.44
N VAL A 492 45.69 -20.58 -11.99
CA VAL A 492 46.83 -19.68 -12.24
C VAL A 492 48.04 -20.11 -11.40
N PHE A 493 47.87 -21.10 -10.50
CA PHE A 493 48.89 -21.61 -9.59
C PHE A 493 49.41 -23.00 -9.96
N LYS A 494 49.40 -23.37 -11.23
CA LYS A 494 50.13 -24.55 -11.72
C LYS A 494 51.46 -24.24 -12.37
N ASN A 495 52.18 -23.28 -11.87
CA ASN A 495 53.60 -23.10 -12.18
C ASN A 495 54.27 -22.36 -11.02
N GLU A 496 54.54 -23.09 -9.94
CA GLU A 496 55.70 -22.95 -9.06
C GLU A 496 56.04 -24.30 -8.50
#